data_66b3911b9336eb9fb90bb444dcbc5c37
#
_entry.id   66b3911b9336eb9fb90bb444dcbc5c37
#
_cell.length_a   1.000
_cell.length_b   1.000
_cell.length_c   1.000
_cell.angle_alpha   90.00
_cell.angle_beta   90.00
_cell.angle_gamma   90.00
#
_symmetry.space_group_name_H-M   'P 1'
#
loop_
_entity.id
_entity.type
_entity.pdbx_description
1 polymer ?
#
loop_
_entity_poly.entity_id
_entity_poly.type
_entity_poly.pdbx_seq_one_letter_code
_entity_poly.pdbx_strand_id
1 'polypeptide(L)'
;QTFFGPSDDALDTEARQRCVVENLSTKWALTPPPDPIIIAGSTGSRGTTFELMQAVALLPQGAIILPGFDFDMPQSAWGDLAQALTSEDHPQFRFVRVMARLAIERSDIRLWHHTPAPSIARNKVVSLALRPAPVTDCWLSEGPGLQHIQQAFETVTLVEAASRRDEAVAIALRLRQAAENGETAALVTSDRMLSRQV
;
A
#
# COMPACT_ATOMS: atom_id res chain seq x y z
N GLN A 1 22.63 25.61 -17.52
CA GLN A 1 23.19 25.96 -16.19
C GLN A 1 23.04 24.70 -15.34
N THR A 2 24.14 24.02 -15.08
CA THR A 2 24.23 22.87 -14.18
C THR A 2 24.00 23.37 -12.75
N PHE A 3 22.96 22.90 -12.10
CA PHE A 3 22.63 23.23 -10.70
C PHE A 3 23.58 22.59 -9.68
N PHE A 4 24.54 21.79 -10.14
CA PHE A 4 25.55 21.18 -9.29
C PHE A 4 26.90 21.83 -9.62
N GLY A 5 27.53 22.45 -8.63
CA GLY A 5 28.86 23.04 -8.77
C GLY A 5 29.91 22.00 -9.15
N PRO A 6 30.98 22.42 -9.81
CA PRO A 6 32.07 21.49 -10.13
C PRO A 6 32.80 21.12 -8.85
N SER A 7 32.99 19.85 -8.61
CA SER A 7 33.81 19.25 -7.56
C SER A 7 33.15 18.97 -6.21
N ASP A 8 32.23 18.01 -6.19
CA ASP A 8 32.24 17.09 -5.07
C ASP A 8 32.06 15.68 -5.64
N ASP A 9 33.13 14.91 -5.71
CA ASP A 9 33.14 13.51 -6.13
C ASP A 9 32.41 12.58 -5.13
N ALA A 10 31.75 13.15 -4.14
CA ALA A 10 30.86 12.43 -3.24
C ALA A 10 29.49 12.29 -3.88
N LEU A 11 29.14 11.07 -4.31
CA LEU A 11 27.79 10.68 -4.67
C LEU A 11 26.82 11.15 -3.58
N ASP A 12 25.70 11.73 -3.98
CA ASP A 12 24.61 12.02 -3.05
C ASP A 12 24.10 10.72 -2.38
N THR A 13 23.31 10.86 -1.34
CA THR A 13 22.86 9.69 -0.56
C THR A 13 22.09 8.69 -1.41
N GLU A 14 21.29 9.15 -2.37
CA GLU A 14 20.48 8.28 -3.23
C GLU A 14 21.35 7.56 -4.26
N ALA A 15 22.30 8.25 -4.87
CA ALA A 15 23.26 7.66 -5.80
C ALA A 15 24.13 6.62 -5.10
N ARG A 16 24.55 6.89 -3.86
CA ARG A 16 25.30 5.91 -3.04
C ARG A 16 24.46 4.67 -2.73
N GLN A 17 23.20 4.85 -2.32
CA GLN A 17 22.29 3.73 -2.07
C GLN A 17 22.09 2.88 -3.32
N ARG A 18 21.92 3.50 -4.48
CA ARG A 18 21.80 2.79 -5.77
C ARG A 18 23.04 1.95 -6.06
N CYS A 19 24.23 2.55 -5.98
CA CYS A 19 25.48 1.80 -6.18
C CYS A 19 25.62 0.61 -5.23
N VAL A 20 25.19 0.75 -3.97
CA VAL A 20 25.22 -0.36 -3.01
C VAL A 20 24.28 -1.47 -3.46
N VAL A 21 23.05 -1.15 -3.87
CA VAL A 21 22.07 -2.16 -4.30
C VAL A 21 22.52 -2.85 -5.60
N GLU A 22 23.05 -2.11 -6.57
CA GLU A 22 23.60 -2.66 -7.81
C GLU A 22 24.76 -3.64 -7.52
N ASN A 23 25.68 -3.25 -6.64
CA ASN A 23 26.80 -4.10 -6.23
C ASN A 23 26.31 -5.35 -5.47
N LEU A 24 25.31 -5.20 -4.59
CA LEU A 24 24.69 -6.34 -3.89
C LEU A 24 24.04 -7.30 -4.88
N SER A 25 23.26 -6.79 -5.82
CA SER A 25 22.58 -7.57 -6.84
C SER A 25 23.58 -8.40 -7.66
N THR A 26 24.66 -7.76 -8.11
CA THR A 26 25.74 -8.43 -8.85
C THR A 26 26.44 -9.50 -8.01
N LYS A 27 26.76 -9.19 -6.76
CA LYS A 27 27.40 -10.14 -5.84
C LYS A 27 26.50 -11.34 -5.53
N TRP A 28 25.23 -11.09 -5.27
CA TRP A 28 24.25 -12.13 -4.93
C TRP A 28 23.91 -13.04 -6.11
N ALA A 29 23.98 -12.52 -7.33
CA ALA A 29 23.83 -13.35 -8.53
C ALA A 29 24.96 -14.39 -8.68
N LEU A 30 26.17 -14.08 -8.20
CA LEU A 30 27.33 -14.98 -8.23
C LEU A 30 27.43 -15.84 -6.96
N THR A 31 27.16 -15.24 -5.82
CA THR A 31 27.32 -15.87 -4.50
C THR A 31 26.12 -15.48 -3.63
N PRO A 32 25.01 -16.22 -3.70
CA PRO A 32 23.85 -15.98 -2.86
C PRO A 32 24.21 -16.06 -1.37
N PRO A 33 23.59 -15.25 -0.50
CA PRO A 33 23.77 -15.34 0.94
C PRO A 33 23.28 -16.71 1.44
N PRO A 34 23.94 -17.29 2.46
CA PRO A 34 23.52 -18.57 3.04
C PRO A 34 22.24 -18.47 3.88
N ASP A 35 21.96 -17.27 4.40
CA ASP A 35 20.81 -17.01 5.26
C ASP A 35 19.64 -16.43 4.45
N PRO A 36 18.38 -16.67 4.87
CA PRO A 36 17.22 -16.10 4.22
C PRO A 36 17.18 -14.56 4.35
N ILE A 37 16.84 -13.88 3.26
CA ILE A 37 16.63 -12.43 3.24
C ILE A 37 15.15 -12.15 2.95
N ILE A 38 14.50 -11.44 3.85
CA ILE A 38 13.09 -11.11 3.76
C ILE A 38 12.91 -9.59 3.79
N ILE A 39 12.24 -9.04 2.78
CA ILE A 39 11.80 -7.64 2.77
C ILE A 39 10.31 -7.60 3.08
N ALA A 40 9.94 -6.94 4.18
CA ALA A 40 8.56 -6.81 4.62
C ALA A 40 8.13 -5.35 4.70
N GLY A 41 6.85 -5.08 4.39
CA GLY A 41 6.22 -3.78 4.59
C GLY A 41 6.56 -2.71 3.55
N SER A 42 7.37 -3.02 2.54
CA SER A 42 7.66 -2.11 1.45
C SER A 42 6.72 -2.30 0.26
N THR A 43 6.30 -1.19 -0.34
CA THR A 43 5.52 -1.17 -1.59
C THR A 43 6.38 -0.96 -2.84
N GLY A 44 7.70 -0.86 -2.68
CA GLY A 44 8.61 -0.60 -3.80
C GLY A 44 8.43 0.76 -4.47
N SER A 45 7.91 1.76 -3.76
CA SER A 45 7.61 3.08 -4.33
C SER A 45 8.85 3.90 -4.70
N ARG A 46 10.00 3.63 -4.09
CA ARG A 46 11.28 4.27 -4.41
C ARG A 46 12.10 3.36 -5.33
N GLY A 47 12.76 3.95 -6.35
CA GLY A 47 13.51 3.20 -7.35
C GLY A 47 14.54 2.25 -6.75
N THR A 48 15.41 2.74 -5.87
CA THR A 48 16.44 1.93 -5.21
C THR A 48 15.86 0.83 -4.31
N THR A 49 14.78 1.12 -3.58
CA THR A 49 14.07 0.10 -2.79
C THR A 49 13.50 -1.00 -3.68
N PHE A 50 12.95 -0.61 -4.83
CA PHE A 50 12.42 -1.56 -5.79
C PHE A 50 13.51 -2.46 -6.39
N GLU A 51 14.66 -1.90 -6.74
CA GLU A 51 15.83 -2.66 -7.20
C GLU A 51 16.31 -3.67 -6.16
N LEU A 52 16.32 -3.28 -4.88
CA LEU A 52 16.64 -4.20 -3.78
C LEU A 52 15.60 -5.32 -3.66
N MET A 53 14.30 -4.98 -3.74
CA MET A 53 13.24 -5.99 -3.73
C MET A 53 13.40 -6.99 -4.88
N GLN A 54 13.74 -6.50 -6.07
CA GLN A 54 14.00 -7.35 -7.22
C GLN A 54 15.21 -8.28 -6.99
N ALA A 55 16.30 -7.74 -6.46
CA ALA A 55 17.48 -8.54 -6.14
C ALA A 55 17.17 -9.64 -5.11
N VAL A 56 16.39 -9.31 -4.07
CA VAL A 56 15.99 -10.28 -3.03
C VAL A 56 15.00 -11.32 -3.58
N ALA A 57 14.07 -10.93 -4.45
CA ALA A 57 13.11 -11.88 -5.03
C ALA A 57 13.78 -12.97 -5.88
N LEU A 58 14.95 -12.70 -6.42
CA LEU A 58 15.72 -13.65 -7.23
C LEU A 58 16.64 -14.57 -6.39
N LEU A 59 16.76 -14.34 -5.10
CA LEU A 59 17.56 -15.19 -4.22
C LEU A 59 16.90 -16.54 -3.96
N PRO A 60 17.64 -17.63 -3.84
CA PRO A 60 17.10 -18.95 -3.49
C PRO A 60 16.33 -18.98 -2.16
N GLN A 61 16.72 -18.14 -1.20
CA GLN A 61 16.08 -17.97 0.10
C GLN A 61 15.60 -16.52 0.29
N GLY A 62 15.16 -15.88 -0.79
CA GLY A 62 14.61 -14.53 -0.77
C GLY A 62 13.09 -14.54 -0.67
N ALA A 63 12.53 -13.58 0.07
CA ALA A 63 11.08 -13.38 0.11
C ALA A 63 10.71 -11.90 0.21
N ILE A 64 9.58 -11.54 -0.41
CA ILE A 64 9.01 -10.21 -0.31
C ILE A 64 7.60 -10.34 0.26
N ILE A 65 7.33 -9.61 1.34
CA ILE A 65 6.01 -9.54 1.98
C ILE A 65 5.37 -8.20 1.62
N LEU A 66 4.38 -8.23 0.75
CA LEU A 66 3.65 -7.06 0.30
C LEU A 66 2.56 -6.69 1.32
N PRO A 67 2.54 -5.44 1.85
CA PRO A 67 1.55 -5.02 2.82
C PRO A 67 0.23 -4.67 2.12
N GLY A 68 -0.89 -5.25 2.59
CA GLY A 68 -2.22 -4.88 2.11
C GLY A 68 -2.50 -5.24 0.65
N PHE A 69 -1.96 -6.37 0.17
CA PHE A 69 -2.30 -6.90 -1.14
C PHE A 69 -3.79 -7.32 -1.17
N ASP A 70 -4.53 -6.83 -2.16
CA ASP A 70 -5.96 -7.08 -2.28
C ASP A 70 -6.25 -8.41 -2.98
N PHE A 71 -6.51 -9.44 -2.18
CA PHE A 71 -6.91 -10.76 -2.68
C PHE A 71 -8.39 -10.84 -3.09
N ASP A 72 -9.23 -9.89 -2.66
CA ASP A 72 -10.65 -9.84 -2.99
C ASP A 72 -10.91 -9.16 -4.35
N MET A 73 -9.96 -8.38 -4.89
CA MET A 73 -10.08 -7.75 -6.19
C MET A 73 -9.99 -8.81 -7.31
N PRO A 74 -10.98 -8.89 -8.24
CA PRO A 74 -10.99 -9.89 -9.31
C PRO A 74 -9.87 -9.65 -10.33
N GLN A 75 -9.50 -10.72 -11.05
CA GLN A 75 -8.42 -10.68 -12.05
C GLN A 75 -8.67 -9.65 -13.16
N SER A 76 -9.94 -9.46 -13.57
CA SER A 76 -10.30 -8.44 -14.55
C SER A 76 -9.90 -7.04 -14.07
N ALA A 77 -10.26 -6.68 -12.82
CA ALA A 77 -9.93 -5.37 -12.27
C ALA A 77 -8.40 -5.16 -12.11
N TRP A 78 -7.64 -6.22 -11.83
CA TRP A 78 -6.17 -6.17 -11.87
C TRP A 78 -5.65 -5.91 -13.29
N GLY A 79 -6.26 -6.50 -14.31
CA GLY A 79 -5.93 -6.25 -15.71
C GLY A 79 -6.21 -4.81 -16.13
N ASP A 80 -7.36 -4.29 -15.75
CA ASP A 80 -7.74 -2.89 -16.03
C ASP A 80 -6.81 -1.91 -15.30
N LEU A 81 -6.45 -2.21 -14.06
CA LEU A 81 -5.49 -1.43 -13.29
C LEU A 81 -4.11 -1.38 -13.97
N ALA A 82 -3.69 -2.47 -14.60
CA ALA A 82 -2.41 -2.54 -15.30
C ALA A 82 -2.39 -1.71 -16.61
N GLN A 83 -3.54 -1.54 -17.26
CA GLN A 83 -3.66 -0.90 -18.57
C GLN A 83 -4.03 0.59 -18.51
N ALA A 84 -4.62 1.03 -17.40
CA ALA A 84 -5.13 2.39 -17.28
C ALA A 84 -4.01 3.41 -17.09
N LEU A 85 -4.00 4.44 -17.93
CA LEU A 85 -3.06 5.56 -17.86
C LEU A 85 -3.21 6.42 -16.59
N THR A 86 -4.33 6.29 -15.88
CA THR A 86 -4.69 7.09 -14.68
C THR A 86 -4.70 6.27 -13.39
N SER A 87 -4.13 5.08 -13.41
CA SER A 87 -4.21 4.14 -12.28
C SER A 87 -3.14 4.35 -11.20
N GLU A 88 -2.22 5.28 -11.39
CA GLU A 88 -1.08 5.49 -10.48
C GLU A 88 -1.49 5.85 -9.05
N ASP A 89 -2.66 6.47 -8.88
CA ASP A 89 -3.22 6.84 -7.57
C ASP A 89 -3.82 5.65 -6.81
N HIS A 90 -4.09 4.53 -7.50
CA HIS A 90 -4.67 3.36 -6.85
C HIS A 90 -3.65 2.64 -5.97
N PRO A 91 -4.00 2.27 -4.71
CA PRO A 91 -3.05 1.66 -3.78
C PRO A 91 -2.39 0.38 -4.30
N GLN A 92 -3.12 -0.41 -5.10
CA GLN A 92 -2.64 -1.69 -5.66
C GLN A 92 -1.78 -1.52 -6.92
N PHE A 93 -1.78 -0.33 -7.57
CA PHE A 93 -0.99 -0.10 -8.79
C PHE A 93 0.50 -0.39 -8.59
N ARG A 94 1.03 -0.09 -7.41
CA ARG A 94 2.43 -0.40 -7.07
C ARG A 94 2.74 -1.88 -7.16
N PHE A 95 1.80 -2.72 -6.76
CA PHE A 95 1.96 -4.18 -6.83
C PHE A 95 1.85 -4.70 -8.27
N VAL A 96 1.04 -4.06 -9.12
CA VAL A 96 1.04 -4.34 -10.57
C VAL A 96 2.44 -4.14 -11.15
N ARG A 97 3.10 -3.04 -10.79
CA ARG A 97 4.48 -2.77 -11.24
C ARG A 97 5.49 -3.79 -10.70
N VAL A 98 5.35 -4.18 -9.44
CA VAL A 98 6.20 -5.22 -8.83
C VAL A 98 6.02 -6.54 -9.57
N MET A 99 4.78 -6.99 -9.77
CA MET A 99 4.46 -8.22 -10.49
C MET A 99 5.02 -8.20 -11.91
N ALA A 100 4.77 -7.14 -12.67
CA ALA A 100 5.27 -7.00 -14.03
C ALA A 100 6.80 -7.07 -14.12
N ARG A 101 7.49 -6.43 -13.18
CA ARG A 101 8.96 -6.39 -13.17
C ARG A 101 9.59 -7.73 -12.77
N LEU A 102 8.92 -8.47 -11.89
CA LEU A 102 9.35 -9.81 -11.45
C LEU A 102 8.87 -10.92 -12.40
N ALA A 103 8.08 -10.57 -13.42
CA ALA A 103 7.44 -11.52 -14.33
C ALA A 103 6.62 -12.60 -13.58
N ILE A 104 5.92 -12.19 -12.52
CA ILE A 104 5.03 -13.03 -11.74
C ILE A 104 3.58 -12.59 -11.94
N GLU A 105 2.66 -13.54 -11.76
CA GLU A 105 1.22 -13.30 -11.80
C GLU A 105 0.64 -13.15 -10.38
N ARG A 106 -0.59 -12.65 -10.32
CA ARG A 106 -1.33 -12.55 -9.06
C ARG A 106 -1.45 -13.90 -8.34
N SER A 107 -1.60 -14.99 -9.10
CA SER A 107 -1.69 -16.37 -8.60
C SER A 107 -0.43 -16.85 -7.88
N ASP A 108 0.72 -16.23 -8.15
CA ASP A 108 1.99 -16.56 -7.50
C ASP A 108 2.11 -15.94 -6.12
N ILE A 109 1.31 -14.90 -5.84
CA ILE A 109 1.29 -14.22 -4.55
C ILE A 109 0.42 -15.01 -3.57
N ARG A 110 1.01 -15.42 -2.47
CA ARG A 110 0.38 -16.25 -1.43
C ARG A 110 0.19 -15.45 -0.15
N LEU A 111 -0.81 -15.85 0.64
CA LEU A 111 -0.95 -15.33 2.00
C LEU A 111 0.25 -15.73 2.83
N TRP A 112 0.83 -14.77 3.56
CA TRP A 112 1.94 -15.02 4.48
C TRP A 112 1.54 -15.94 5.64
N HIS A 113 0.31 -15.83 6.11
CA HIS A 113 -0.24 -16.63 7.21
C HIS A 113 -1.71 -16.93 6.96
N HIS A 114 -2.23 -17.94 7.65
CA HIS A 114 -3.62 -18.38 7.51
C HIS A 114 -4.58 -17.78 8.55
N THR A 115 -4.11 -16.83 9.39
CA THR A 115 -5.01 -16.13 10.32
C THR A 115 -6.02 -15.32 9.52
N PRO A 116 -7.31 -15.53 9.72
CA PRO A 116 -8.33 -14.78 8.98
C PRO A 116 -8.24 -13.28 9.31
N ALA A 117 -8.61 -12.46 8.36
CA ALA A 117 -8.76 -11.03 8.59
C ALA A 117 -9.81 -10.76 9.69
N PRO A 118 -9.65 -9.71 10.50
CA PRO A 118 -10.61 -9.37 11.56
C PRO A 118 -12.04 -9.22 11.05
N SER A 119 -12.23 -8.79 9.81
CA SER A 119 -13.53 -8.73 9.14
C SER A 119 -13.37 -9.00 7.64
N ILE A 120 -13.66 -10.23 7.24
CA ILE A 120 -13.67 -10.64 5.82
C ILE A 120 -14.71 -9.84 5.04
N ALA A 121 -15.89 -9.60 5.64
CA ALA A 121 -16.95 -8.82 5.02
C ALA A 121 -16.48 -7.38 4.71
N ARG A 122 -15.78 -6.75 5.65
CA ARG A 122 -15.22 -5.41 5.45
C ARG A 122 -14.16 -5.38 4.34
N ASN A 123 -13.29 -6.38 4.28
CA ASN A 123 -12.29 -6.44 3.21
C ASN A 123 -12.95 -6.46 1.83
N LYS A 124 -14.00 -7.25 1.64
CA LYS A 124 -14.76 -7.30 0.37
C LYS A 124 -15.41 -5.96 0.03
N VAL A 125 -16.03 -5.31 1.01
CA VAL A 125 -16.63 -3.98 0.82
C VAL A 125 -15.57 -2.96 0.44
N VAL A 126 -14.44 -2.93 1.15
CA VAL A 126 -13.34 -1.98 0.87
C VAL A 126 -12.70 -2.27 -0.50
N SER A 127 -12.47 -3.54 -0.83
CA SER A 127 -11.98 -3.92 -2.15
C SER A 127 -12.88 -3.44 -3.27
N LEU A 128 -14.21 -3.60 -3.13
CA LEU A 128 -15.16 -3.08 -4.12
C LEU A 128 -15.21 -1.56 -4.14
N ALA A 129 -15.21 -0.89 -2.97
CA ALA A 129 -15.27 0.57 -2.87
C ALA A 129 -14.04 1.26 -3.50
N LEU A 130 -12.89 0.58 -3.48
CA LEU A 130 -11.63 1.07 -4.06
C LEU A 130 -11.39 0.56 -5.48
N ARG A 131 -12.41 0.15 -6.23
CA ARG A 131 -12.21 -0.24 -7.63
C ARG A 131 -11.57 0.89 -8.44
N PRO A 132 -10.62 0.58 -9.35
CA PRO A 132 -10.01 1.58 -10.22
C PRO A 132 -11.06 2.34 -11.04
N ALA A 133 -10.77 3.60 -11.35
CA ALA A 133 -11.68 4.47 -12.09
C ALA A 133 -12.30 3.86 -13.36
N PRO A 134 -11.58 3.07 -14.19
CA PRO A 134 -12.16 2.47 -15.39
C PRO A 134 -13.27 1.45 -15.13
N VAL A 135 -13.36 0.90 -13.92
CA VAL A 135 -14.29 -0.19 -13.56
C VAL A 135 -15.13 0.13 -12.31
N THR A 136 -15.40 1.40 -12.06
CA THR A 136 -16.26 1.82 -10.94
C THR A 136 -17.73 1.42 -11.11
N ASP A 137 -18.18 1.16 -12.33
CA ASP A 137 -19.48 0.58 -12.66
C ASP A 137 -19.69 -0.80 -12.01
N CYS A 138 -18.62 -1.50 -11.66
CA CYS A 138 -18.69 -2.72 -10.84
C CYS A 138 -19.44 -2.52 -9.53
N TRP A 139 -19.52 -1.30 -8.99
CA TRP A 139 -20.30 -1.03 -7.80
C TRP A 139 -21.78 -1.35 -7.98
N LEU A 140 -22.33 -1.10 -9.18
CA LEU A 140 -23.72 -1.38 -9.48
C LEU A 140 -23.99 -2.87 -9.68
N SER A 141 -23.05 -3.59 -10.26
CA SER A 141 -23.18 -5.02 -10.58
C SER A 141 -22.80 -5.94 -9.41
N GLU A 142 -21.70 -5.65 -8.71
CA GLU A 142 -21.18 -6.47 -7.62
C GLU A 142 -21.74 -6.07 -6.24
N GLY A 143 -22.06 -4.77 -6.04
CA GLY A 143 -22.57 -4.23 -4.77
C GLY A 143 -23.78 -4.97 -4.20
N PRO A 144 -24.83 -5.23 -5.01
CA PRO A 144 -26.00 -5.99 -4.54
C PRO A 144 -25.67 -7.44 -4.09
N GLY A 145 -24.58 -8.01 -4.57
CA GLY A 145 -24.10 -9.35 -4.20
C GLY A 145 -23.30 -9.40 -2.91
N LEU A 146 -22.93 -8.26 -2.33
CA LEU A 146 -22.17 -8.21 -1.07
C LEU A 146 -23.01 -8.75 0.08
N GLN A 147 -22.47 -9.74 0.76
CA GLN A 147 -23.10 -10.33 1.94
C GLN A 147 -22.55 -9.71 3.22
N HIS A 148 -23.33 -9.74 4.29
CA HIS A 148 -22.91 -9.30 5.62
C HIS A 148 -22.47 -7.81 5.69
N ILE A 149 -23.09 -6.93 4.89
CA ILE A 149 -22.76 -5.50 4.88
C ILE A 149 -22.91 -4.88 6.28
N GLN A 150 -23.95 -5.22 7.03
CA GLN A 150 -24.13 -4.71 8.40
C GLN A 150 -22.94 -5.07 9.29
N GLN A 151 -22.48 -6.33 9.23
CA GLN A 151 -21.30 -6.78 9.97
C GLN A 151 -20.02 -6.06 9.50
N ALA A 152 -19.89 -5.76 8.22
CA ALA A 152 -18.75 -5.01 7.68
C ALA A 152 -18.65 -3.60 8.31
N PHE A 153 -19.78 -2.97 8.64
CA PHE A 153 -19.84 -1.62 9.18
C PHE A 153 -20.16 -1.54 10.67
N GLU A 154 -20.22 -2.66 11.39
CA GLU A 154 -20.60 -2.69 12.81
C GLU A 154 -19.79 -1.75 13.71
N THR A 155 -18.51 -1.51 13.36
CA THR A 155 -17.60 -0.61 14.09
C THR A 155 -17.23 0.64 13.28
N VAL A 156 -17.99 0.97 12.25
CA VAL A 156 -17.80 2.16 11.42
C VAL A 156 -18.89 3.16 11.72
N THR A 157 -18.51 4.39 12.04
CA THR A 157 -19.45 5.48 12.30
C THR A 157 -19.22 6.60 11.28
N LEU A 158 -20.28 7.00 10.59
CA LEU A 158 -20.31 8.19 9.76
C LEU A 158 -20.87 9.35 10.58
N VAL A 159 -20.17 10.47 10.59
CA VAL A 159 -20.62 11.71 11.24
C VAL A 159 -20.66 12.81 10.18
N GLU A 160 -21.84 13.34 9.91
CA GLU A 160 -22.03 14.51 9.07
C GLU A 160 -22.15 15.76 9.96
N ALA A 161 -21.13 16.60 9.96
CA ALA A 161 -21.09 17.80 10.75
C ALA A 161 -21.69 18.99 10.00
N ALA A 162 -22.44 19.86 10.70
CA ALA A 162 -23.08 21.03 10.11
C ALA A 162 -22.08 22.11 9.68
N SER A 163 -20.90 22.15 10.27
CA SER A 163 -19.83 23.08 9.95
C SER A 163 -18.45 22.45 10.17
N ARG A 164 -17.41 23.07 9.58
CA ARG A 164 -16.00 22.66 9.81
C ARG A 164 -15.61 22.74 11.29
N ARG A 165 -16.18 23.67 12.03
CA ARG A 165 -15.93 23.79 13.46
C ARG A 165 -16.53 22.62 14.22
N ASP A 166 -17.76 22.23 13.89
CA ASP A 166 -18.43 21.09 14.52
C ASP A 166 -17.71 19.78 14.17
N GLU A 167 -17.22 19.65 12.94
CA GLU A 167 -16.38 18.54 12.53
C GLU A 167 -15.12 18.45 13.42
N ALA A 168 -14.38 19.55 13.56
CA ALA A 168 -13.17 19.58 14.38
C ALA A 168 -13.46 19.23 15.85
N VAL A 169 -14.57 19.76 16.41
CA VAL A 169 -14.99 19.46 17.78
C VAL A 169 -15.38 18.00 17.94
N ALA A 170 -16.14 17.42 17.01
CA ALA A 170 -16.52 16.02 17.07
C ALA A 170 -15.29 15.10 17.04
N ILE A 171 -14.30 15.39 16.17
CA ILE A 171 -13.06 14.65 16.10
C ILE A 171 -12.27 14.80 17.40
N ALA A 172 -12.10 16.01 17.91
CA ALA A 172 -11.36 16.27 19.15
C ALA A 172 -11.97 15.53 20.34
N LEU A 173 -13.30 15.52 20.45
CA LEU A 173 -14.02 14.78 21.49
C LEU A 173 -13.81 13.27 21.37
N ARG A 174 -13.81 12.74 20.15
CA ARG A 174 -13.55 11.29 19.94
C ARG A 174 -12.12 10.91 20.28
N LEU A 175 -11.14 11.73 19.89
CA LEU A 175 -9.72 11.51 20.25
C LEU A 175 -9.52 11.60 21.77
N ARG A 176 -10.15 12.57 22.42
CA ARG A 176 -10.11 12.71 23.88
C ARG A 176 -10.73 11.49 24.57
N GLN A 177 -11.88 11.02 24.12
CA GLN A 177 -12.53 9.82 24.66
C GLN A 177 -11.60 8.59 24.55
N ALA A 178 -10.93 8.41 23.40
CA ALA A 178 -9.98 7.33 23.24
C ALA A 178 -8.81 7.45 24.23
N ALA A 179 -8.26 8.65 24.41
CA ALA A 179 -7.18 8.89 25.36
C ALA A 179 -7.63 8.61 26.82
N GLU A 180 -8.84 9.02 27.21
CA GLU A 180 -9.41 8.75 28.54
C GLU A 180 -9.62 7.25 28.77
N ASN A 181 -9.96 6.50 27.72
CA ASN A 181 -10.11 5.04 27.76
C ASN A 181 -8.78 4.27 27.65
N GLY A 182 -7.65 4.93 27.45
CA GLY A 182 -6.36 4.28 27.19
C GLY A 182 -6.26 3.62 25.82
N GLU A 183 -7.12 4.01 24.86
CA GLU A 183 -7.13 3.51 23.49
C GLU A 183 -6.18 4.33 22.60
N THR A 184 -5.58 3.69 21.60
CA THR A 184 -4.83 4.39 20.56
C THR A 184 -5.79 4.91 19.49
N ALA A 185 -5.70 6.19 19.18
CA ALA A 185 -6.47 6.82 18.11
C ALA A 185 -5.60 7.73 17.25
N ALA A 186 -5.97 7.90 15.99
CA ALA A 186 -5.28 8.76 15.04
C ALA A 186 -6.26 9.50 14.14
N LEU A 187 -5.99 10.78 13.88
CA LEU A 187 -6.64 11.55 12.82
C LEU A 187 -5.85 11.40 11.51
N VAL A 188 -6.54 10.95 10.47
CA VAL A 188 -5.98 10.92 9.11
C VAL A 188 -6.74 11.93 8.26
N THR A 189 -6.07 12.98 7.82
CA THR A 189 -6.66 14.04 6.99
C THR A 189 -5.62 14.65 6.06
N SER A 190 -6.04 15.06 4.86
CA SER A 190 -5.25 15.90 3.96
C SER A 190 -5.41 17.40 4.26
N ASP A 191 -6.43 17.78 5.06
CA ASP A 191 -6.69 19.17 5.44
C ASP A 191 -5.84 19.57 6.66
N ARG A 192 -4.79 20.36 6.38
CA ARG A 192 -3.91 20.91 7.43
C ARG A 192 -4.61 21.89 8.37
N MET A 193 -5.68 22.55 7.91
CA MET A 193 -6.44 23.46 8.77
C MET A 193 -7.26 22.68 9.77
N LEU A 194 -7.90 21.59 9.33
CA LEU A 194 -8.63 20.70 10.22
C LEU A 194 -7.71 20.12 11.30
N SER A 195 -6.54 19.62 10.93
CA SER A 195 -5.58 19.06 11.89
C SER A 195 -5.03 20.06 12.92
N ARG A 196 -5.12 21.38 12.65
CA ARG A 196 -4.76 22.43 13.61
C ARG A 196 -5.90 22.86 14.51
N GLN A 197 -7.13 22.60 14.10
CA GLN A 197 -8.34 22.95 14.86
C GLN A 197 -8.76 21.83 15.84
N VAL A 198 -8.35 20.60 15.55
CA VAL A 198 -8.50 19.42 16.40
C VAL A 198 -7.44 19.37 17.48
#